data_165ce83702b5dac7cacf166d2c8cdc37
#
_entry.id   165ce83702b5dac7cacf166d2c8cdc37
#
_cell.length_a   1.000
_cell.length_b   1.000
_cell.length_c   1.000
_cell.angle_alpha   90.00
_cell.angle_beta   90.00
_cell.angle_gamma   90.00
#
_symmetry.space_group_name_H-M   'P 1'
#
loop_
_entity.id
_entity.type
_entity.pdbx_description
1 polymer ?
#
loop_
_entity_poly.entity_id
_entity_poly.type
_entity_poly.pdbx_seq_one_letter_code
_entity_poly.pdbx_strand_id
1 'polypeptide(L)'
;MKPLPEPESLRRSGSFGLPDLAVILGVLALLGLVAHVGAGAMVSFRPPDVSPTVSLDPRNLPDYAARSTLRMFIALAASLLFTLIYGWLAAHNRRAERVLVPLLDILQSVPVLGFLSITVTGFIALFPGSLLGLEAASIFAIFTSQVWNMTFSFYQSLRTVPKEL
;
A
#
# COMPACT_ATOMS: atom_id res chain seq x y z
N MET A 1 -40.22 37.68 -24.20
CA MET A 1 -39.06 36.84 -23.97
C MET A 1 -38.89 36.73 -22.45
N LYS A 2 -39.13 35.54 -21.88
CA LYS A 2 -38.97 35.29 -20.44
C LYS A 2 -37.49 34.93 -20.20
N PRO A 3 -36.78 35.56 -19.26
CA PRO A 3 -35.40 35.16 -18.96
C PRO A 3 -35.35 33.73 -18.40
N LEU A 4 -34.38 32.96 -18.89
CA LEU A 4 -34.12 31.59 -18.41
C LEU A 4 -33.73 31.65 -16.92
N PRO A 5 -34.19 30.70 -16.08
CA PRO A 5 -33.78 30.67 -14.69
C PRO A 5 -32.27 30.31 -14.64
N GLU A 6 -31.51 31.12 -13.90
CA GLU A 6 -30.11 30.83 -13.61
C GLU A 6 -29.99 29.52 -12.83
N PRO A 7 -29.00 28.69 -13.17
CA PRO A 7 -28.78 27.43 -12.44
C PRO A 7 -28.32 27.73 -11.01
N GLU A 8 -29.14 27.37 -10.03
CA GLU A 8 -28.86 27.48 -8.58
C GLU A 8 -27.64 26.68 -8.10
N SER A 9 -26.98 25.97 -9.02
CA SER A 9 -25.86 25.08 -8.70
C SER A 9 -24.55 25.78 -8.40
N LEU A 10 -24.40 27.10 -8.65
CA LEU A 10 -23.13 27.83 -8.49
C LEU A 10 -22.97 28.55 -7.14
N ARG A 11 -23.91 28.40 -6.20
CA ARG A 11 -23.86 29.06 -4.89
C ARG A 11 -23.58 28.11 -3.72
N ARG A 12 -22.72 27.12 -3.90
CA ARG A 12 -22.08 26.47 -2.76
C ARG A 12 -20.76 27.18 -2.46
N SER A 13 -20.86 28.32 -1.81
CA SER A 13 -19.73 28.87 -1.06
C SER A 13 -19.41 27.84 0.02
N GLY A 14 -18.32 27.11 -0.16
CA GLY A 14 -17.86 26.12 0.81
C GLY A 14 -17.49 26.85 2.10
N SER A 15 -18.42 26.91 3.05
CA SER A 15 -18.07 27.24 4.41
C SER A 15 -17.25 26.07 4.96
N PHE A 16 -16.03 26.37 5.41
CA PHE A 16 -15.21 25.42 6.14
C PHE A 16 -16.04 24.80 7.27
N GLY A 17 -16.27 23.49 7.16
CA GLY A 17 -17.07 22.74 8.11
C GLY A 17 -16.21 21.83 9.00
N LEU A 18 -16.83 21.28 10.05
CA LEU A 18 -16.22 20.25 10.90
C LEU A 18 -15.58 19.08 10.11
N PRO A 19 -16.17 18.58 8.99
CA PRO A 19 -15.54 17.54 8.21
C PRO A 19 -14.22 17.99 7.53
N ASP A 20 -14.14 19.25 7.09
CA ASP A 20 -12.91 19.77 6.47
C ASP A 20 -11.79 19.89 7.50
N LEU A 21 -12.13 20.32 8.72
CA LEU A 21 -11.18 20.36 9.83
C LEU A 21 -10.68 18.96 10.20
N ALA A 22 -11.56 17.97 10.23
CA ALA A 22 -11.19 16.57 10.50
C ALA A 22 -10.23 16.02 9.44
N VAL A 23 -10.47 16.33 8.16
CA VAL A 23 -9.58 15.93 7.05
C VAL A 23 -8.21 16.61 7.20
N ILE A 24 -8.18 17.92 7.48
CA ILE A 24 -6.91 18.66 7.67
C ILE A 24 -6.13 18.11 8.86
N LEU A 25 -6.78 17.86 9.99
CA LEU A 25 -6.14 17.28 11.17
C LEU A 25 -5.64 15.85 10.88
N GLY A 26 -6.39 15.06 10.12
CA GLY A 26 -5.98 13.73 9.69
C GLY A 26 -4.73 13.76 8.81
N VAL A 27 -4.68 14.68 7.84
CA VAL A 27 -3.51 14.89 6.98
C VAL A 27 -2.30 15.37 7.78
N LEU A 28 -2.49 16.32 8.69
CA LEU A 28 -1.40 16.81 9.55
C LEU A 28 -0.88 15.73 10.50
N ALA A 29 -1.76 14.91 11.06
CA ALA A 29 -1.39 13.78 11.90
C ALA A 29 -0.59 12.73 11.10
N LEU A 30 -1.01 12.44 9.86
CA LEU A 30 -0.31 11.55 8.96
C LEU A 30 1.07 12.10 8.60
N LEU A 31 1.17 13.38 8.24
CA LEU A 31 2.45 14.03 7.95
C LEU A 31 3.36 14.05 9.19
N GLY A 32 2.81 14.31 10.38
CA GLY A 32 3.54 14.23 11.64
C GLY A 32 4.07 12.82 11.93
N LEU A 33 3.26 11.80 11.67
CA LEU A 33 3.66 10.40 11.79
C LEU A 33 4.79 10.05 10.81
N VAL A 34 4.66 10.45 9.56
CA VAL A 34 5.70 10.24 8.53
C VAL A 34 6.99 10.96 8.89
N ALA A 35 6.90 12.20 9.38
CA ALA A 35 8.06 12.96 9.83
C ALA A 35 8.73 12.32 11.06
N HIS A 36 7.95 11.81 12.01
CA HIS A 36 8.46 11.12 13.20
C HIS A 36 9.17 9.82 12.82
N VAL A 37 8.57 9.00 11.97
CA VAL A 37 9.19 7.76 11.44
C VAL A 37 10.42 8.08 10.60
N GLY A 38 10.37 9.11 9.77
CA GLY A 38 11.49 9.58 8.95
C GLY A 38 12.67 10.09 9.79
N ALA A 39 12.40 10.80 10.90
CA ALA A 39 13.43 11.21 11.85
C ALA A 39 14.13 10.00 12.52
N GLY A 40 13.37 8.95 12.82
CA GLY A 40 13.92 7.67 13.29
C GLY A 40 14.81 6.96 12.27
N ALA A 41 14.54 7.14 10.96
CA ALA A 41 15.34 6.57 9.89
C ALA A 41 16.68 7.29 9.66
N MET A 42 16.86 8.49 10.21
CA MET A 42 18.13 9.24 10.18
C MET A 42 19.14 8.79 11.25
N VAL A 43 18.75 7.86 12.14
CA VAL A 43 19.69 7.22 13.05
C VAL A 43 20.66 6.37 12.24
N SER A 44 21.97 6.61 12.43
CA SER A 44 23.05 5.95 11.68
C SER A 44 22.80 4.45 11.60
N PHE A 45 22.52 3.98 10.39
CA PHE A 45 22.43 2.55 10.09
C PHE A 45 23.80 1.94 10.37
N ARG A 46 23.92 1.18 11.45
CA ARG A 46 25.07 0.27 11.61
C ARG A 46 24.76 -0.93 10.73
N PRO A 47 25.50 -1.13 9.63
CA PRO A 47 25.36 -2.37 8.89
C PRO A 47 25.60 -3.52 9.87
N PRO A 48 24.81 -4.60 9.80
CA PRO A 48 25.12 -5.81 10.57
C PRO A 48 26.55 -6.21 10.25
N ASP A 49 27.30 -6.65 11.26
CA ASP A 49 28.73 -7.04 11.13
C ASP A 49 28.98 -8.12 10.07
N VAL A 50 27.92 -8.70 9.56
CA VAL A 50 27.91 -9.64 8.45
C VAL A 50 27.26 -8.95 7.24
N SER A 51 28.06 -8.30 6.41
CA SER A 51 27.61 -7.91 5.06
C SER A 51 27.32 -9.20 4.30
N PRO A 52 26.09 -9.43 3.80
CA PRO A 52 25.82 -10.56 2.95
C PRO A 52 26.68 -10.41 1.69
N THR A 53 27.77 -11.17 1.60
CA THR A 53 28.63 -11.18 0.43
C THR A 53 27.87 -11.90 -0.68
N VAL A 54 27.42 -11.16 -1.69
CA VAL A 54 26.87 -11.75 -2.90
C VAL A 54 28.03 -12.36 -3.69
N SER A 55 28.08 -13.70 -3.75
CA SER A 55 29.07 -14.42 -4.53
C SER A 55 28.68 -14.35 -6.03
N LEU A 56 29.63 -13.97 -6.87
CA LEU A 56 29.48 -13.99 -8.34
C LEU A 56 29.74 -15.37 -8.95
N ASP A 57 30.00 -16.40 -8.13
CA ASP A 57 30.21 -17.78 -8.62
C ASP A 57 28.89 -18.29 -9.24
N PRO A 58 28.91 -18.72 -10.53
CA PRO A 58 27.75 -19.28 -11.21
C PRO A 58 27.07 -20.44 -10.49
N ARG A 59 27.79 -21.16 -9.63
CA ARG A 59 27.25 -22.28 -8.84
C ARG A 59 26.21 -21.84 -7.83
N ASN A 60 26.23 -20.56 -7.40
CA ASN A 60 25.27 -20.00 -6.46
C ASN A 60 23.99 -19.44 -7.13
N LEU A 61 23.99 -19.29 -8.46
CA LEU A 61 22.84 -18.77 -9.20
C LEU A 61 21.54 -19.56 -8.99
N PRO A 62 21.55 -20.91 -8.98
CA PRO A 62 20.33 -21.68 -8.71
C PRO A 62 19.76 -21.40 -7.32
N ASP A 63 20.60 -21.26 -6.28
CA ASP A 63 20.12 -20.93 -4.92
C ASP A 63 19.52 -19.54 -4.86
N TYR A 64 20.15 -18.55 -5.48
CA TYR A 64 19.62 -17.19 -5.57
C TYR A 64 18.30 -17.13 -6.33
N ALA A 65 18.21 -17.86 -7.44
CA ALA A 65 16.98 -17.95 -8.22
C ALA A 65 15.87 -18.63 -7.42
N ALA A 66 16.15 -19.72 -6.73
CA ALA A 66 15.17 -20.43 -5.89
C ALA A 66 14.64 -19.53 -4.77
N ARG A 67 15.51 -18.80 -4.06
CA ARG A 67 15.11 -17.86 -3.00
C ARG A 67 14.26 -16.71 -3.54
N SER A 68 14.65 -16.11 -4.66
CA SER A 68 13.90 -15.05 -5.29
C SER A 68 12.51 -15.51 -5.74
N THR A 69 12.44 -16.69 -6.36
CA THR A 69 11.19 -17.33 -6.78
C THR A 69 10.29 -17.63 -5.58
N LEU A 70 10.85 -18.15 -4.48
CA LEU A 70 10.09 -18.42 -3.25
C LEU A 70 9.48 -17.14 -2.68
N ARG A 71 10.24 -16.04 -2.61
CA ARG A 71 9.72 -14.74 -2.17
C ARG A 71 8.56 -14.26 -3.04
N MET A 72 8.68 -14.41 -4.36
CA MET A 72 7.62 -14.06 -5.31
C MET A 72 6.35 -14.87 -5.04
N PHE A 73 6.45 -16.19 -4.83
CA PHE A 73 5.27 -17.03 -4.55
C PHE A 73 4.63 -16.71 -3.20
N ILE A 74 5.42 -16.44 -2.16
CA ILE A 74 4.91 -16.02 -0.85
C ILE A 74 4.17 -14.68 -0.98
N ALA A 75 4.77 -13.70 -1.65
CA ALA A 75 4.13 -12.41 -1.88
C ALA A 75 2.86 -12.53 -2.73
N LEU A 76 2.86 -13.39 -3.76
CA LEU A 76 1.68 -13.67 -4.59
C LEU A 76 0.55 -14.31 -3.77
N ALA A 77 0.86 -15.30 -2.96
CA ALA A 77 -0.13 -15.95 -2.10
C ALA A 77 -0.75 -14.95 -1.10
N ALA A 78 0.06 -14.10 -0.48
CA ALA A 78 -0.39 -13.03 0.38
C ALA A 78 -1.27 -12.00 -0.37
N SER A 79 -0.88 -11.61 -1.59
CA SER A 79 -1.63 -10.69 -2.44
C SER A 79 -2.97 -11.27 -2.87
N LEU A 80 -3.01 -12.55 -3.23
CA LEU A 80 -4.27 -13.25 -3.55
C LEU A 80 -5.21 -13.29 -2.36
N LEU A 81 -4.70 -13.70 -1.20
CA LEU A 81 -5.50 -13.75 0.02
C LEU A 81 -6.08 -12.37 0.38
N PHE A 82 -5.25 -11.35 0.35
CA PHE A 82 -5.68 -9.97 0.58
C PHE A 82 -6.74 -9.54 -0.44
N THR A 83 -6.50 -9.77 -1.74
CA THR A 83 -7.39 -9.42 -2.85
C THR A 83 -8.76 -10.04 -2.68
N LEU A 84 -8.82 -11.34 -2.37
CA LEU A 84 -10.08 -12.06 -2.19
C LEU A 84 -10.87 -11.51 -1.01
N ILE A 85 -10.23 -11.30 0.14
CA ILE A 85 -10.90 -10.79 1.35
C ILE A 85 -11.33 -9.34 1.15
N TYR A 86 -10.41 -8.48 0.76
CA TYR A 86 -10.64 -7.04 0.64
C TYR A 86 -11.64 -6.71 -0.48
N GLY A 87 -11.43 -7.28 -1.67
CA GLY A 87 -12.28 -7.06 -2.83
C GLY A 87 -13.69 -7.61 -2.63
N TRP A 88 -13.82 -8.79 -2.00
CA TRP A 88 -15.11 -9.35 -1.64
C TRP A 88 -15.85 -8.46 -0.63
N LEU A 89 -15.17 -8.01 0.41
CA LEU A 89 -15.75 -7.13 1.44
C LEU A 89 -16.21 -5.80 0.84
N ALA A 90 -15.40 -5.20 -0.02
CA ALA A 90 -15.73 -3.95 -0.70
C ALA A 90 -16.94 -4.12 -1.65
N ALA A 91 -17.03 -5.26 -2.37
CA ALA A 91 -18.10 -5.50 -3.33
C ALA A 91 -19.46 -5.81 -2.67
N HIS A 92 -19.48 -6.45 -1.50
CA HIS A 92 -20.71 -6.92 -0.85
C HIS A 92 -21.26 -5.97 0.22
N ASN A 93 -20.48 -5.00 0.69
CA ASN A 93 -20.89 -4.10 1.76
C ASN A 93 -20.76 -2.64 1.35
N ARG A 94 -21.89 -1.94 1.13
CA ARG A 94 -21.92 -0.52 0.74
C ARG A 94 -21.22 0.42 1.73
N ARG A 95 -21.16 0.09 3.01
CA ARG A 95 -20.43 0.90 4.00
C ARG A 95 -18.92 0.68 3.86
N ALA A 96 -18.51 -0.57 3.69
CA ALA A 96 -17.12 -0.94 3.44
C ALA A 96 -16.62 -0.35 2.11
N GLU A 97 -17.40 -0.43 1.04
CA GLU A 97 -17.10 0.14 -0.28
C GLU A 97 -16.71 1.62 -0.19
N ARG A 98 -17.49 2.43 0.53
CA ARG A 98 -17.25 3.89 0.68
C ARG A 98 -15.92 4.24 1.35
N VAL A 99 -15.35 3.32 2.10
CA VAL A 99 -14.07 3.51 2.81
C VAL A 99 -12.94 2.78 2.08
N LEU A 100 -13.17 1.52 1.73
CA LEU A 100 -12.13 0.66 1.18
C LEU A 100 -11.71 1.07 -0.24
N VAL A 101 -12.66 1.49 -1.10
CA VAL A 101 -12.30 1.87 -2.48
C VAL A 101 -11.45 3.14 -2.50
N PRO A 102 -11.81 4.25 -1.84
CA PRO A 102 -10.93 5.42 -1.76
C PRO A 102 -9.58 5.13 -1.08
N LEU A 103 -9.56 4.26 -0.06
CA LEU A 103 -8.31 3.84 0.58
C LEU A 103 -7.41 3.09 -0.40
N LEU A 104 -7.98 2.20 -1.21
CA LEU A 104 -7.26 1.48 -2.26
C LEU A 104 -6.68 2.46 -3.30
N ASP A 105 -7.45 3.47 -3.71
CA ASP A 105 -6.99 4.50 -4.66
C ASP A 105 -5.82 5.31 -4.12
N ILE A 106 -5.84 5.64 -2.83
CA ILE A 106 -4.73 6.31 -2.16
C ILE A 106 -3.49 5.41 -2.11
N LEU A 107 -3.66 4.16 -1.68
CA LEU A 107 -2.56 3.22 -1.52
C LEU A 107 -1.88 2.87 -2.85
N GLN A 108 -2.63 2.73 -3.93
CA GLN A 108 -2.04 2.51 -5.27
C GLN A 108 -1.33 3.74 -5.84
N SER A 109 -1.70 4.94 -5.37
CA SER A 109 -1.06 6.19 -5.81
C SER A 109 0.31 6.41 -5.16
N VAL A 110 0.62 5.72 -4.06
CA VAL A 110 1.90 5.84 -3.37
C VAL A 110 2.97 5.05 -4.12
N PRO A 111 4.03 5.71 -4.64
CA PRO A 111 5.09 5.01 -5.34
C PRO A 111 5.85 4.09 -4.38
N VAL A 112 5.90 2.79 -4.71
CA VAL A 112 6.57 1.77 -3.88
C VAL A 112 8.00 2.17 -3.51
N LEU A 113 8.74 2.74 -4.48
CA LEU A 113 10.11 3.18 -4.26
C LEU A 113 10.23 4.30 -3.20
N GLY A 114 9.19 5.13 -3.06
CA GLY A 114 9.20 6.24 -2.11
C GLY A 114 9.20 5.81 -0.64
N PHE A 115 8.57 4.70 -0.31
CA PHE A 115 8.53 4.20 1.07
C PHE A 115 9.41 2.96 1.32
N LEU A 116 10.06 2.44 0.26
CA LEU A 116 10.88 1.23 0.38
C LEU A 116 11.97 1.36 1.44
N SER A 117 12.68 2.48 1.48
CA SER A 117 13.75 2.72 2.47
C SER A 117 13.22 2.69 3.90
N ILE A 118 12.08 3.30 4.16
CA ILE A 118 11.44 3.33 5.49
C ILE A 118 11.00 1.91 5.87
N THR A 119 10.42 1.19 4.92
CA THR A 119 9.95 -0.19 5.12
C THR A 119 11.09 -1.13 5.42
N VAL A 120 12.17 -1.07 4.65
CA VAL A 120 13.37 -1.91 4.88
C VAL A 120 13.95 -1.64 6.26
N THR A 121 14.14 -0.37 6.64
CA THR A 121 14.65 0.01 7.95
C THR A 121 13.71 -0.47 9.07
N GLY A 122 12.40 -0.34 8.89
CA GLY A 122 11.40 -0.80 9.84
C GLY A 122 11.44 -2.31 10.05
N PHE A 123 11.51 -3.10 8.98
CA PHE A 123 11.60 -4.56 9.10
C PHE A 123 12.94 -5.02 9.71
N ILE A 124 14.06 -4.36 9.39
CA ILE A 124 15.35 -4.65 10.04
C ILE A 124 15.28 -4.36 11.53
N ALA A 125 14.63 -3.27 11.93
CA ALA A 125 14.47 -2.92 13.33
C ALA A 125 13.57 -3.89 14.11
N LEU A 126 12.57 -4.51 13.43
CA LEU A 126 11.70 -5.53 14.03
C LEU A 126 12.43 -6.88 14.25
N PHE A 127 13.46 -7.17 13.45
CA PHE A 127 14.23 -8.42 13.53
C PHE A 127 15.74 -8.14 13.63
N PRO A 128 16.20 -7.53 14.74
CA PRO A 128 17.58 -7.13 14.89
C PRO A 128 18.52 -8.36 14.85
N GLY A 129 19.60 -8.23 14.10
CA GLY A 129 20.61 -9.29 13.96
C GLY A 129 20.18 -10.50 13.12
N SER A 130 19.02 -10.43 12.43
CA SER A 130 18.50 -11.51 11.60
C SER A 130 18.30 -11.08 10.14
N LEU A 131 18.54 -11.99 9.21
CA LEU A 131 18.19 -11.81 7.78
C LEU A 131 16.68 -11.80 7.54
N LEU A 132 15.86 -12.22 8.51
CA LEU A 132 14.40 -12.21 8.40
C LEU A 132 13.84 -10.82 8.13
N GLY A 133 14.44 -9.76 8.66
CA GLY A 133 14.02 -8.39 8.38
C GLY A 133 14.15 -8.04 6.90
N LEU A 134 15.26 -8.41 6.26
CA LEU A 134 15.49 -8.20 4.82
C LEU A 134 14.57 -9.06 3.97
N GLU A 135 14.36 -10.32 4.35
CA GLU A 135 13.43 -11.22 3.68
C GLU A 135 12.00 -10.69 3.73
N ALA A 136 11.53 -10.29 4.91
CA ALA A 136 10.20 -9.72 5.10
C ALA A 136 10.02 -8.42 4.32
N ALA A 137 11.01 -7.53 4.31
CA ALA A 137 10.99 -6.31 3.53
C ALA A 137 10.88 -6.57 2.03
N SER A 138 11.62 -7.57 1.53
CA SER A 138 11.59 -7.98 0.12
C SER A 138 10.22 -8.53 -0.28
N ILE A 139 9.66 -9.42 0.54
CA ILE A 139 8.31 -9.99 0.32
C ILE A 139 7.25 -8.87 0.35
N PHE A 140 7.35 -7.95 1.30
CA PHE A 140 6.43 -6.82 1.43
C PHE A 140 6.51 -5.87 0.22
N ALA A 141 7.71 -5.59 -0.29
CA ALA A 141 7.89 -4.77 -1.49
C ALA A 141 7.23 -5.40 -2.72
N ILE A 142 7.39 -6.72 -2.92
CA ILE A 142 6.74 -7.45 -4.01
C ILE A 142 5.21 -7.47 -3.80
N PHE A 143 4.75 -7.73 -2.58
CA PHE A 143 3.33 -7.70 -2.22
C PHE A 143 2.70 -6.35 -2.58
N THR A 144 3.25 -5.25 -2.11
CA THR A 144 2.69 -3.90 -2.33
C THR A 144 2.73 -3.47 -3.79
N SER A 145 3.67 -3.98 -4.58
CA SER A 145 3.77 -3.65 -6.01
C SER A 145 2.62 -4.22 -6.85
N GLN A 146 1.98 -5.30 -6.41
CA GLN A 146 0.96 -6.02 -7.19
C GLN A 146 -0.43 -6.01 -6.54
N VAL A 147 -0.53 -5.97 -5.21
CA VAL A 147 -1.79 -6.19 -4.48
C VAL A 147 -2.89 -5.19 -4.82
N TRP A 148 -2.53 -3.93 -5.02
CA TRP A 148 -3.50 -2.86 -5.27
C TRP A 148 -4.22 -3.05 -6.60
N ASN A 149 -3.48 -3.29 -7.67
CA ASN A 149 -4.02 -3.55 -9.00
C ASN A 149 -4.86 -4.83 -9.04
N MET A 150 -4.40 -5.90 -8.39
CA MET A 150 -5.14 -7.15 -8.28
C MET A 150 -6.47 -6.96 -7.55
N THR A 151 -6.45 -6.26 -6.42
CA THR A 151 -7.64 -6.00 -5.60
C THR A 151 -8.65 -5.14 -6.33
N PHE A 152 -8.20 -4.10 -7.01
CA PHE A 152 -9.07 -3.19 -7.76
C PHE A 152 -9.73 -3.92 -8.95
N SER A 153 -8.96 -4.68 -9.70
CA SER A 153 -9.47 -5.49 -10.82
C SER A 153 -10.49 -6.53 -10.35
N PHE A 154 -10.21 -7.21 -9.25
CA PHE A 154 -11.12 -8.18 -8.68
C PHE A 154 -12.42 -7.53 -8.18
N TYR A 155 -12.32 -6.41 -7.45
CA TYR A 155 -13.49 -5.64 -7.02
C TYR A 155 -14.36 -5.22 -8.21
N GLN A 156 -13.75 -4.66 -9.27
CA GLN A 156 -14.48 -4.28 -10.49
C GLN A 156 -15.16 -5.47 -11.14
N SER A 157 -14.48 -6.61 -11.25
CA SER A 157 -15.05 -7.84 -11.79
C SER A 157 -16.29 -8.28 -11.03
N LEU A 158 -16.26 -8.25 -9.70
CA LEU A 158 -17.43 -8.61 -8.86
C LEU A 158 -18.60 -7.64 -9.04
N ARG A 159 -18.34 -6.37 -9.35
CA ARG A 159 -19.36 -5.35 -9.56
C ARG A 159 -20.02 -5.43 -10.94
N THR A 160 -19.34 -5.99 -11.92
CA THR A 160 -19.82 -6.10 -13.31
C THR A 160 -20.59 -7.40 -13.57
N VAL A 161 -20.50 -8.38 -12.67
CA VAL A 161 -21.29 -9.64 -12.80
C VAL A 161 -22.79 -9.32 -12.66
N PRO A 162 -23.64 -9.69 -13.64
CA PRO A 162 -25.08 -9.54 -13.54
C PRO A 162 -25.63 -10.32 -12.34
N LYS A 163 -26.55 -9.70 -11.58
CA LYS A 163 -27.14 -10.33 -10.38
C LYS A 163 -28.15 -11.44 -10.71
N GLU A 164 -28.36 -11.71 -11.98
CA GLU A 164 -29.36 -12.65 -12.48
C GLU A 164 -28.78 -14.03 -12.83
N LEU A 165 -27.51 -14.27 -12.51
CA LEU A 165 -26.85 -15.57 -12.57
C LEU A 165 -26.73 -16.21 -11.19
#